data_4d03ac364559d7d7404f9674e57d4e72
#
_entry.id   4d03ac364559d7d7404f9674e57d4e72
#
_cell.length_a   1.000
_cell.length_b   1.000
_cell.length_c   1.000
_cell.angle_alpha   90.00
_cell.angle_beta   90.00
_cell.angle_gamma   90.00
#
_symmetry.space_group_name_H-M   'P 1'
#
loop_
_entity.id
_entity.type
_entity.pdbx_description
1 polymer ?
#
loop_
_entity_poly.entity_id
_entity_poly.type
_entity_poly.pdbx_seq_one_letter_code
_entity_poly.pdbx_strand_id
1 'polypeptide(L)'
;ENSDNPIYIVPVGINYGHKRKPFCDLHLVFGKAISVKTFIGTVDKKPKLINSIKTCLRLSMEKCMWLPKKDEHYEDRKKLIHSLNTKKSFYDLKKGILYKSLYPRETSKNIKLQKTLIELLSIPNLPPLFIIKKILEVFDDVVFYSSIKLSAGLLLFPFWWTSIFITVVILWGWKIG
;
A
#
# COMPACT_ATOMS: atom_id res chain seq x y z
N GLU A 1 5.54 35.03 20.42
CA GLU A 1 6.85 35.05 19.73
C GLU A 1 6.59 35.24 18.24
N ASN A 2 6.85 36.47 17.77
CA ASN A 2 6.82 36.78 16.34
C ASN A 2 8.11 36.25 15.72
N SER A 3 8.04 34.99 15.24
CA SER A 3 9.08 34.48 14.37
C SER A 3 8.86 35.07 12.98
N ASP A 4 9.77 35.93 12.53
CA ASP A 4 9.76 36.51 11.18
C ASP A 4 10.02 35.51 10.06
N ASN A 5 10.27 34.27 10.42
CA ASN A 5 10.52 33.19 9.47
C ASN A 5 9.23 32.77 8.73
N PRO A 6 9.25 32.74 7.39
CA PRO A 6 8.10 32.32 6.61
C PRO A 6 7.82 30.83 6.79
N ILE A 7 6.60 30.49 7.21
CA ILE A 7 6.14 29.12 7.36
C ILE A 7 5.49 28.66 6.04
N TYR A 8 5.95 27.53 5.52
CA TYR A 8 5.41 26.90 4.34
C TYR A 8 4.83 25.52 4.67
N ILE A 9 3.69 25.20 4.07
CA ILE A 9 3.07 23.87 4.11
C ILE A 9 3.24 23.22 2.75
N VAL A 10 3.91 22.07 2.68
CA VAL A 10 4.06 21.31 1.44
C VAL A 10 3.09 20.12 1.46
N PRO A 11 2.07 20.11 0.57
CA PRO A 11 1.19 18.95 0.45
C PRO A 11 1.95 17.78 -0.17
N VAL A 12 1.80 16.59 0.43
CA VAL A 12 2.44 15.37 -0.06
C VAL A 12 1.39 14.30 -0.31
N GLY A 13 1.37 13.74 -1.51
CA GLY A 13 0.55 12.58 -1.87
C GLY A 13 1.35 11.30 -1.81
N ILE A 14 0.84 10.30 -1.08
CA ILE A 14 1.41 8.95 -1.04
C ILE A 14 0.50 8.05 -1.87
N ASN A 15 1.02 7.56 -3.00
CA ASN A 15 0.26 6.77 -3.96
C ASN A 15 0.89 5.40 -4.14
N TYR A 16 0.13 4.35 -3.91
CA TYR A 16 0.56 2.97 -4.13
C TYR A 16 -0.56 2.17 -4.81
N GLY A 17 -0.17 1.19 -5.62
CA GLY A 17 -1.11 0.36 -6.37
C GLY A 17 -1.90 -0.54 -5.42
N HIS A 18 -1.34 -1.67 -5.04
CA HIS A 18 -2.03 -2.67 -4.24
C HIS A 18 -1.46 -2.78 -2.83
N LYS A 19 -2.14 -2.19 -1.82
CA LYS A 19 -1.69 -2.17 -0.41
C LYS A 19 -1.37 -3.54 0.21
N ARG A 20 -1.95 -4.62 -0.32
CA ARG A 20 -1.80 -5.97 0.24
C ARG A 20 -0.76 -6.81 -0.48
N LYS A 21 -0.22 -6.34 -1.61
CA LYS A 21 0.82 -7.04 -2.37
C LYS A 21 2.19 -6.50 -1.99
N PRO A 22 3.16 -7.37 -1.69
CA PRO A 22 4.55 -6.94 -1.55
C PRO A 22 5.09 -6.44 -2.89
N PHE A 23 6.13 -5.64 -2.85
CA PHE A 23 6.84 -5.12 -4.03
C PHE A 23 5.97 -4.28 -4.98
N CYS A 24 5.02 -3.51 -4.45
CA CYS A 24 4.33 -2.51 -5.24
C CYS A 24 5.12 -1.20 -5.25
N ASP A 25 5.12 -0.51 -6.39
CA ASP A 25 5.76 0.80 -6.50
C ASP A 25 5.00 1.83 -5.68
N LEU A 26 5.74 2.69 -5.00
CA LEU A 26 5.26 3.82 -4.22
C LEU A 26 5.64 5.11 -4.94
N HIS A 27 4.66 5.98 -5.17
CA HIS A 27 4.89 7.32 -5.71
C HIS A 27 4.66 8.37 -4.62
N LEU A 28 5.71 9.04 -4.21
CA LEU A 28 5.65 10.24 -3.38
C LEU A 28 5.59 11.47 -4.27
N VAL A 29 4.52 12.22 -4.16
CA VAL A 29 4.30 13.41 -4.99
C VAL A 29 4.22 14.62 -4.10
N PHE A 30 5.20 15.50 -4.24
CA PHE A 30 5.25 16.79 -3.54
C PHE A 30 4.52 17.85 -4.35
N GLY A 31 3.54 18.50 -3.74
CA GLY A 31 2.83 19.60 -4.35
C GLY A 31 3.53 20.94 -4.14
N LYS A 32 2.95 21.99 -4.68
CA LYS A 32 3.48 23.36 -4.53
C LYS A 32 3.37 23.80 -3.07
N ALA A 33 4.45 24.37 -2.54
CA ALA A 33 4.47 24.93 -1.21
C ALA A 33 3.44 26.08 -1.05
N ILE A 34 2.71 26.05 0.06
CA ILE A 34 1.68 27.01 0.42
C ILE A 34 2.25 27.88 1.54
N SER A 35 2.38 29.18 1.30
CA SER A 35 2.82 30.12 2.33
C SER A 35 1.68 30.39 3.32
N VAL A 36 1.92 30.22 4.61
CA VAL A 36 0.93 30.55 5.65
C VAL A 36 0.68 32.05 5.73
N LYS A 37 1.71 32.87 5.41
CA LYS A 37 1.58 34.34 5.38
C LYS A 37 0.47 34.83 4.45
N THR A 38 0.17 34.13 3.36
CA THR A 38 -0.90 34.55 2.43
C THR A 38 -2.30 34.49 3.03
N PHE A 39 -2.49 33.77 4.14
CA PHE A 39 -3.76 33.67 4.82
C PHE A 39 -3.85 34.60 6.03
N ILE A 40 -2.71 35.02 6.57
CA ILE A 40 -2.62 35.97 7.71
C ILE A 40 -2.98 37.38 7.16
N GLY A 41 -3.98 38.01 7.72
CA GLY A 41 -4.43 39.33 7.30
C GLY A 41 -5.64 39.34 6.35
N THR A 42 -5.98 38.20 5.75
CA THR A 42 -7.19 38.07 4.92
C THR A 42 -8.44 37.69 5.73
N VAL A 43 -8.28 37.24 6.99
CA VAL A 43 -9.41 36.78 7.80
C VAL A 43 -9.18 37.12 9.28
N ASP A 44 -10.05 37.93 9.86
CA ASP A 44 -9.92 38.42 11.25
C ASP A 44 -10.21 37.36 12.34
N LYS A 45 -10.80 36.21 12.00
CA LYS A 45 -11.17 35.18 12.98
C LYS A 45 -10.37 33.89 12.77
N LYS A 46 -9.64 33.43 13.82
CA LYS A 46 -8.86 32.17 13.80
C LYS A 46 -9.58 30.95 13.21
N PRO A 47 -10.87 30.67 13.51
CA PRO A 47 -11.55 29.50 12.94
C PRO A 47 -11.71 29.57 11.40
N LYS A 48 -11.98 30.78 10.88
CA LYS A 48 -12.10 30.98 9.42
C LYS A 48 -10.75 30.84 8.73
N LEU A 49 -9.66 31.34 9.34
CA LEU A 49 -8.31 31.17 8.86
C LEU A 49 -7.93 29.70 8.73
N ILE A 50 -8.17 28.91 9.79
CA ILE A 50 -7.89 27.46 9.81
C ILE A 50 -8.70 26.74 8.71
N ASN A 51 -9.96 27.06 8.52
CA ASN A 51 -10.80 26.47 7.49
C ASN A 51 -10.31 26.82 6.06
N SER A 52 -9.85 28.03 5.84
CA SER A 52 -9.27 28.43 4.56
C SER A 52 -7.99 27.67 4.25
N ILE A 53 -7.09 27.53 5.23
CA ILE A 53 -5.86 26.71 5.08
C ILE A 53 -6.21 25.24 4.83
N LYS A 54 -7.13 24.65 5.58
CA LYS A 54 -7.60 23.27 5.39
C LYS A 54 -8.14 23.05 3.98
N THR A 55 -8.96 23.97 3.48
CA THR A 55 -9.55 23.87 2.15
C THR A 55 -8.48 23.94 1.05
N CYS A 56 -7.56 24.91 1.17
CA CYS A 56 -6.45 25.04 0.23
C CYS A 56 -5.53 23.82 0.26
N LEU A 57 -5.19 23.32 1.43
CA LEU A 57 -4.38 22.12 1.60
C LEU A 57 -5.07 20.88 0.99
N ARG A 58 -6.36 20.69 1.26
CA ARG A 58 -7.15 19.58 0.69
C ARG A 58 -7.11 19.59 -0.83
N LEU A 59 -7.40 20.74 -1.46
CA LEU A 59 -7.38 20.88 -2.90
C LEU A 59 -5.98 20.63 -3.50
N SER A 60 -4.94 21.04 -2.79
CA SER A 60 -3.56 20.82 -3.20
C SER A 60 -3.14 19.36 -3.06
N MET A 61 -3.56 18.68 -1.99
CA MET A 61 -3.34 17.25 -1.81
C MET A 61 -4.07 16.41 -2.85
N GLU A 62 -5.31 16.76 -3.23
CA GLU A 62 -6.06 16.08 -4.30
C GLU A 62 -5.28 16.06 -5.63
N LYS A 63 -4.52 17.11 -5.91
CA LYS A 63 -3.65 17.16 -7.11
C LYS A 63 -2.48 16.17 -7.03
N CYS A 64 -2.02 15.84 -5.84
CA CYS A 64 -0.93 14.92 -5.59
C CYS A 64 -1.38 13.45 -5.47
N MET A 65 -2.66 13.15 -5.62
CA MET A 65 -3.24 11.82 -5.46
C MET A 65 -3.81 11.27 -6.77
N TRP A 66 -3.75 9.95 -6.94
CA TRP A 66 -4.37 9.28 -8.09
C TRP A 66 -5.90 9.29 -8.02
N LEU A 67 -6.45 9.17 -6.79
CA LEU A 67 -7.89 9.15 -6.55
C LEU A 67 -8.29 10.32 -5.64
N PRO A 68 -8.35 11.54 -6.17
CA PRO A 68 -8.54 12.74 -5.34
C PRO A 68 -9.97 12.89 -4.78
N LYS A 69 -10.99 12.36 -5.47
CA LYS A 69 -12.40 12.49 -5.09
C LYS A 69 -13.11 11.14 -5.02
N LYS A 70 -14.04 11.01 -4.06
CA LYS A 70 -15.02 9.93 -4.02
C LYS A 70 -16.25 10.36 -4.84
N ASP A 71 -16.29 9.89 -6.10
CA ASP A 71 -17.42 10.03 -7.01
C ASP A 71 -17.95 8.65 -7.43
N GLU A 72 -18.97 8.59 -8.28
CA GLU A 72 -19.59 7.36 -8.77
C GLU A 72 -18.59 6.35 -9.37
N HIS A 73 -17.49 6.84 -9.94
CA HIS A 73 -16.46 6.00 -10.58
C HIS A 73 -15.26 5.69 -9.67
N TYR A 74 -15.31 6.06 -8.39
CA TYR A 74 -14.19 5.89 -7.47
C TYR A 74 -13.77 4.43 -7.32
N GLU A 75 -14.71 3.52 -7.11
CA GLU A 75 -14.39 2.09 -6.91
C GLU A 75 -13.86 1.44 -8.19
N ASP A 76 -14.34 1.84 -9.35
CA ASP A 76 -13.83 1.33 -10.64
C ASP A 76 -12.40 1.80 -10.89
N ARG A 77 -12.09 3.08 -10.62
CA ARG A 77 -10.73 3.61 -10.69
C ARG A 77 -9.80 2.91 -9.70
N LYS A 78 -10.27 2.63 -8.51
CA LYS A 78 -9.52 1.92 -7.47
C LYS A 78 -9.22 0.47 -7.91
N LYS A 79 -10.19 -0.26 -8.46
CA LYS A 79 -9.98 -1.58 -9.06
C LYS A 79 -8.95 -1.52 -10.19
N LEU A 80 -9.04 -0.52 -11.05
CA LEU A 80 -8.10 -0.30 -12.14
C LEU A 80 -6.67 -0.13 -11.62
N ILE A 81 -6.43 0.71 -10.61
CA ILE A 81 -5.13 0.88 -9.97
C ILE A 81 -4.59 -0.45 -9.43
N HIS A 82 -5.43 -1.26 -8.79
CA HIS A 82 -5.03 -2.57 -8.26
C HIS A 82 -4.62 -3.56 -9.36
N SER A 83 -5.10 -3.39 -10.59
CA SER A 83 -4.78 -4.25 -11.74
C SER A 83 -3.59 -3.74 -12.57
N LEU A 84 -3.21 -2.49 -12.43
CA LEU A 84 -2.19 -1.84 -13.25
C LEU A 84 -0.76 -2.07 -12.78
N ASN A 85 0.15 -1.97 -13.74
CA ASN A 85 1.57 -1.83 -13.46
C ASN A 85 1.87 -0.37 -13.07
N THR A 86 2.20 -0.14 -11.82
CA THR A 86 2.48 1.19 -11.26
C THR A 86 3.87 1.74 -11.57
N LYS A 87 4.66 1.08 -12.44
CA LYS A 87 5.99 1.54 -12.87
C LYS A 87 6.00 2.78 -13.76
N LYS A 88 4.84 3.15 -14.33
CA LYS A 88 4.70 4.37 -15.13
C LYS A 88 4.82 5.62 -14.26
N SER A 89 5.07 6.78 -14.89
CA SER A 89 5.11 8.05 -14.16
C SER A 89 3.77 8.36 -13.48
N PHE A 90 3.82 9.09 -12.37
CA PHE A 90 2.61 9.52 -11.66
C PHE A 90 1.60 10.24 -12.57
N TYR A 91 2.09 11.12 -13.42
CA TYR A 91 1.21 11.93 -14.29
C TYR A 91 0.51 11.08 -15.36
N ASP A 92 1.21 10.12 -15.95
CA ASP A 92 0.64 9.20 -16.94
C ASP A 92 -0.40 8.30 -16.30
N LEU A 93 -0.12 7.77 -15.10
CA LEU A 93 -1.06 6.96 -14.35
C LEU A 93 -2.30 7.77 -13.95
N LYS A 94 -2.11 8.97 -13.42
CA LYS A 94 -3.23 9.84 -13.04
C LYS A 94 -4.11 10.18 -14.22
N LYS A 95 -3.52 10.55 -15.36
CA LYS A 95 -4.25 10.84 -16.60
C LYS A 95 -5.02 9.62 -17.09
N GLY A 96 -4.36 8.46 -17.17
CA GLY A 96 -4.98 7.23 -17.61
C GLY A 96 -6.12 6.74 -16.69
N ILE A 97 -5.98 6.89 -15.39
CA ILE A 97 -7.02 6.55 -14.41
C ILE A 97 -8.24 7.47 -14.54
N LEU A 98 -8.02 8.77 -14.71
CA LEU A 98 -9.10 9.75 -14.89
C LEU A 98 -9.89 9.51 -16.17
N TYR A 99 -9.20 9.21 -17.27
CA TYR A 99 -9.83 9.03 -18.59
C TYR A 99 -10.15 7.58 -18.93
N LYS A 100 -10.00 6.63 -18.00
CA LYS A 100 -10.18 5.18 -18.23
C LYS A 100 -9.41 4.64 -19.45
N SER A 101 -8.30 5.30 -19.83
CA SER A 101 -7.51 4.97 -21.02
C SER A 101 -6.43 3.93 -20.78
N LEU A 102 -6.30 3.44 -19.54
CA LEU A 102 -5.33 2.41 -19.17
C LEU A 102 -5.99 1.04 -19.19
N TYR A 103 -5.46 0.18 -20.06
CA TYR A 103 -5.87 -1.23 -20.09
C TYR A 103 -5.15 -2.02 -18.99
N PRO A 104 -5.81 -3.01 -18.38
CA PRO A 104 -5.16 -3.93 -17.47
C PRO A 104 -4.00 -4.63 -18.20
N ARG A 105 -2.91 -4.87 -17.47
CA ARG A 105 -1.73 -5.54 -18.02
C ARG A 105 -2.11 -6.95 -18.47
N GLU A 106 -1.85 -7.28 -19.73
CA GLU A 106 -1.87 -8.66 -20.19
C GLU A 106 -0.85 -9.49 -19.39
N THR A 107 -1.31 -10.55 -18.76
CA THR A 107 -0.44 -11.48 -18.05
C THR A 107 0.36 -12.29 -19.05
N SER A 108 1.66 -12.02 -19.16
CA SER A 108 2.59 -12.79 -19.98
C SER A 108 2.55 -14.27 -19.58
N LYS A 109 2.70 -15.19 -20.56
CA LYS A 109 2.77 -16.67 -20.34
C LYS A 109 3.82 -17.05 -19.30
N ASN A 110 4.95 -16.33 -19.23
CA ASN A 110 6.03 -16.57 -18.26
C ASN A 110 5.58 -16.34 -16.81
N ILE A 111 4.62 -15.43 -16.58
CA ILE A 111 4.07 -15.20 -15.23
C ILE A 111 3.23 -16.40 -14.78
N LYS A 112 2.56 -17.11 -15.69
CA LYS A 112 1.79 -18.31 -15.33
C LYS A 112 2.71 -19.43 -14.84
N LEU A 113 3.82 -19.68 -15.54
CA LEU A 113 4.80 -20.70 -15.15
C LEU A 113 5.44 -20.39 -13.78
N GLN A 114 5.87 -19.14 -13.57
CA GLN A 114 6.38 -18.69 -12.28
C GLN A 114 5.35 -18.83 -11.16
N LYS A 115 4.08 -18.54 -11.44
CA LYS A 115 3.01 -18.69 -10.46
C LYS A 115 2.80 -20.15 -10.06
N THR A 116 2.79 -21.06 -11.01
CA THR A 116 2.65 -22.51 -10.75
C THR A 116 3.83 -23.05 -9.94
N LEU A 117 5.07 -22.62 -10.24
CA LEU A 117 6.25 -22.98 -9.45
C LEU A 117 6.17 -22.46 -8.02
N ILE A 118 5.75 -21.21 -7.82
CA ILE A 118 5.57 -20.63 -6.50
C ILE A 118 4.47 -21.37 -5.73
N GLU A 119 3.38 -21.73 -6.37
CA GLU A 119 2.29 -22.52 -5.77
C GLU A 119 2.80 -23.91 -5.34
N LEU A 120 3.57 -24.58 -6.17
CA LEU A 120 4.17 -25.88 -5.85
C LEU A 120 5.15 -25.81 -4.68
N LEU A 121 6.06 -24.81 -4.70
CA LEU A 121 7.04 -24.57 -3.63
C LEU A 121 6.41 -24.09 -2.32
N SER A 122 5.17 -23.60 -2.36
CA SER A 122 4.44 -23.18 -1.16
C SER A 122 3.73 -24.32 -0.43
N ILE A 123 3.61 -25.51 -1.06
CA ILE A 123 2.91 -26.68 -0.46
C ILE A 123 3.42 -27.01 0.95
N PRO A 124 4.75 -27.14 1.21
CA PRO A 124 5.23 -27.44 2.57
C PRO A 124 4.96 -26.31 3.58
N ASN A 125 4.66 -25.11 3.10
CA ASN A 125 4.34 -23.95 3.94
C ASN A 125 2.84 -23.73 4.15
N LEU A 126 1.98 -24.58 3.58
CA LEU A 126 0.52 -24.45 3.72
C LEU A 126 0.03 -24.44 5.18
N PRO A 127 0.51 -25.31 6.10
CA PRO A 127 0.04 -25.30 7.47
C PRO A 127 0.25 -23.97 8.20
N PRO A 128 1.45 -23.38 8.23
CA PRO A 128 1.62 -22.06 8.88
C PRO A 128 0.85 -20.95 8.15
N LEU A 129 0.73 -21.00 6.83
CA LEU A 129 -0.06 -20.04 6.06
C LEU A 129 -1.55 -20.12 6.39
N PHE A 130 -2.08 -21.33 6.59
CA PHE A 130 -3.47 -21.54 7.01
C PHE A 130 -3.74 -20.96 8.40
N ILE A 131 -2.82 -21.17 9.35
CA ILE A 131 -2.91 -20.60 10.71
C ILE A 131 -2.91 -19.08 10.63
N ILE A 132 -1.98 -18.47 9.85
CA ILE A 132 -1.93 -17.02 9.66
C ILE A 132 -3.24 -16.50 9.07
N LYS A 133 -3.81 -17.22 8.09
CA LYS A 133 -5.08 -16.83 7.50
C LYS A 133 -6.21 -16.82 8.53
N LYS A 134 -6.28 -17.85 9.38
CA LYS A 134 -7.25 -17.94 10.48
C LYS A 134 -7.10 -16.81 11.49
N ILE A 135 -5.86 -16.48 11.86
CA ILE A 135 -5.59 -15.33 12.74
C ILE A 135 -6.11 -14.04 12.10
N LEU A 136 -5.88 -13.83 10.80
CA LEU A 136 -6.32 -12.62 10.11
C LEU A 136 -7.85 -12.51 10.00
N GLU A 137 -8.57 -13.62 9.98
CA GLU A 137 -10.04 -13.64 9.94
C GLU A 137 -10.67 -13.07 11.23
N VAL A 138 -9.93 -13.09 12.34
CA VAL A 138 -10.38 -12.53 13.64
C VAL A 138 -10.28 -11.01 13.69
N PHE A 139 -9.46 -10.40 12.82
CA PHE A 139 -9.24 -8.96 12.82
C PHE A 139 -10.01 -8.29 11.69
N ASP A 140 -10.88 -7.34 12.03
CA ASP A 140 -11.66 -6.58 11.05
C ASP A 140 -10.85 -5.47 10.37
N ASP A 141 -9.84 -4.93 11.06
CA ASP A 141 -9.07 -3.80 10.57
C ASP A 141 -7.93 -4.23 9.61
N VAL A 142 -8.13 -3.87 8.35
CA VAL A 142 -7.18 -4.15 7.24
C VAL A 142 -5.80 -3.50 7.45
N VAL A 143 -5.73 -2.43 8.24
CA VAL A 143 -4.47 -1.69 8.49
C VAL A 143 -3.45 -2.58 9.19
N PHE A 144 -3.89 -3.43 10.11
CA PHE A 144 -3.03 -4.32 10.87
C PHE A 144 -2.65 -5.62 10.16
N TYR A 145 -3.26 -5.95 9.03
CA TYR A 145 -3.02 -7.22 8.32
C TYR A 145 -1.55 -7.47 7.98
N SER A 146 -0.82 -6.44 7.54
CA SER A 146 0.59 -6.59 7.20
C SER A 146 1.46 -6.84 8.42
N SER A 147 1.20 -6.15 9.52
CA SER A 147 1.93 -6.32 10.78
C SER A 147 1.64 -7.68 11.40
N ILE A 148 0.39 -8.12 11.41
CA ILE A 148 -0.02 -9.44 11.92
C ILE A 148 0.61 -10.56 11.09
N LYS A 149 0.60 -10.45 9.75
CA LYS A 149 1.28 -11.43 8.88
C LYS A 149 2.76 -11.54 9.17
N LEU A 150 3.43 -10.40 9.34
CA LEU A 150 4.85 -10.37 9.64
C LEU A 150 5.15 -11.01 11.00
N SER A 151 4.44 -10.58 12.05
CA SER A 151 4.66 -11.06 13.42
C SER A 151 4.33 -12.55 13.57
N ALA A 152 3.18 -12.97 13.06
CA ALA A 152 2.78 -14.38 13.08
C ALA A 152 3.72 -15.25 12.23
N GLY A 153 4.13 -14.75 11.06
CA GLY A 153 5.09 -15.44 10.19
C GLY A 153 6.44 -15.62 10.87
N LEU A 154 6.96 -14.58 11.52
CA LEU A 154 8.25 -14.61 12.22
C LEU A 154 8.30 -15.70 13.30
N LEU A 155 7.18 -16.00 13.93
CA LEU A 155 7.09 -17.04 14.95
C LEU A 155 6.77 -18.41 14.32
N LEU A 156 5.73 -18.50 13.49
CA LEU A 156 5.22 -19.79 13.01
C LEU A 156 6.18 -20.49 12.05
N PHE A 157 6.87 -19.77 11.15
CA PHE A 157 7.75 -20.41 10.17
C PHE A 157 8.98 -21.07 10.79
N PRO A 158 9.74 -20.47 11.74
CA PRO A 158 10.84 -21.14 12.40
C PRO A 158 10.41 -22.39 13.15
N PHE A 159 9.31 -22.33 13.91
CA PHE A 159 8.77 -23.50 14.59
C PHE A 159 8.40 -24.62 13.64
N TRP A 160 7.72 -24.28 12.55
CA TRP A 160 7.31 -25.24 11.54
C TRP A 160 8.49 -25.93 10.86
N TRP A 161 9.48 -25.17 10.41
CA TRP A 161 10.66 -25.73 9.76
C TRP A 161 11.53 -26.52 10.73
N THR A 162 11.65 -26.09 11.97
CA THR A 162 12.35 -26.87 13.02
C THR A 162 11.64 -28.21 13.27
N SER A 163 10.32 -28.23 13.32
CA SER A 163 9.55 -29.45 13.48
C SER A 163 9.74 -30.43 12.33
N ILE A 164 9.72 -29.92 11.08
CA ILE A 164 10.01 -30.73 9.89
C ILE A 164 11.41 -31.29 9.96
N PHE A 165 12.41 -30.47 10.30
CA PHE A 165 13.82 -30.88 10.39
C PHE A 165 13.99 -32.00 11.41
N ILE A 166 13.45 -31.84 12.62
CA ILE A 166 13.51 -32.87 13.67
C ILE A 166 12.86 -34.17 13.19
N THR A 167 11.68 -34.09 12.56
CA THR A 167 10.97 -35.27 12.05
C THR A 167 11.82 -36.00 11.00
N VAL A 168 12.43 -35.27 10.07
CA VAL A 168 13.30 -35.87 9.03
C VAL A 168 14.53 -36.54 9.67
N VAL A 169 15.17 -35.89 10.64
CA VAL A 169 16.34 -36.46 11.34
C VAL A 169 15.97 -37.73 12.07
N ILE A 170 14.84 -37.77 12.78
CA ILE A 170 14.37 -38.97 13.49
C ILE A 170 14.08 -40.11 12.50
N LEU A 171 13.37 -39.83 11.42
CA LEU A 171 13.00 -40.84 10.42
C LEU A 171 14.19 -41.37 9.61
N TRP A 172 15.17 -40.51 9.32
CA TRP A 172 16.35 -40.87 8.53
C TRP A 172 17.46 -41.46 9.41
N GLY A 173 17.68 -40.87 10.59
CA GLY A 173 18.68 -41.38 11.55
C GLY A 173 18.39 -42.78 12.07
N TRP A 174 17.10 -43.18 12.13
CA TRP A 174 16.71 -44.56 12.47
C TRP A 174 17.11 -45.59 11.42
N LYS A 175 17.43 -45.19 10.19
CA LYS A 175 17.86 -46.11 9.11
C LYS A 175 19.38 -46.25 8.99
N ILE A 176 20.16 -45.49 9.72
CA ILE A 176 21.63 -45.50 9.66
C ILE A 176 22.26 -46.22 10.89
N GLY A 177 21.48 -46.55 11.89
CA GLY A 177 21.83 -47.42 13.03
C GLY A 177 21.27 -48.80 12.85
#